data_f7320903f576140c9419046a344d76a3
#
_entry.id   f7320903f576140c9419046a344d76a3
#
_cell.length_a   1.000
_cell.length_b   1.000
_cell.length_c   1.000
_cell.angle_alpha   90.00
_cell.angle_beta   90.00
_cell.angle_gamma   90.00
#
_symmetry.space_group_name_H-M   'P 1'
#
loop_
_entity.id
_entity.type
_entity.pdbx_description
1 polymer ?
#
loop_
_entity_poly.entity_id
_entity_poly.type
_entity_poly.pdbx_seq_one_letter_code
_entity_poly.pdbx_strand_id
1 'polypeptide(L)'
;MKSSAMPETDENRGSEPMATRWFAARLTSVFFLLEVINILHHAMWRDELQVWSFCEHSHSLRELLYLTRYEGHPHAWQFLVYSISRLSSNPVAMQVLHLAIATMTAYVVAHYSPFPRLQKVLIVFGYFLFYEYAAISRDYALGILCLFSFCAVFRPGPQKRYGLLVIFLALMAESNIYALILALSLALMIVFEALQAHESRQYLFLRAREIACAVILFLTAVFISLLHMRPPTDASWNFRSNFTAHIHTGFSGTMAMIWRAFVPIPRPSHQFWSSNLLGGHTRLMALLSILLLCISILFFIRKRTVLFLYLSGLGALLLFKHLVYAGYLRHDGHAFILFLACMWLGKSYPEQRFPLRMAETAAVQLRPYQDRLFLGLLAGQVIAALIASVIAFKVPFSEAKVASDFLRSKRMENMFIIGDADFAVSSIAGYLNREIYYPRGDRMGSYVLWDNKRTRPQEPILELARRRAADQHQDVLVILNVRDPSAHEIASFQGSIVGSEDYYLYLIQTEKPKTSSSSGRPIVPLSLGP
;
A
#
# COMPACT_ATOMS: atom_id res chain seq x y z
N MET A 1 -56.54 21.58 -27.87
CA MET A 1 -55.95 20.31 -28.30
C MET A 1 -54.74 20.06 -27.39
N LYS A 2 -54.88 19.20 -26.39
CA LYS A 2 -53.82 18.76 -25.48
C LYS A 2 -53.13 17.56 -26.12
N SER A 3 -51.85 17.71 -26.52
CA SER A 3 -51.02 16.59 -26.93
C SER A 3 -50.53 15.89 -25.68
N SER A 4 -51.01 14.68 -25.44
CA SER A 4 -50.52 13.76 -24.40
C SER A 4 -49.22 13.15 -24.89
N ALA A 5 -48.09 13.58 -24.31
CA ALA A 5 -46.84 12.85 -24.44
C ALA A 5 -46.96 11.54 -23.64
N MET A 6 -46.87 10.42 -24.33
CA MET A 6 -46.68 9.10 -23.71
C MET A 6 -45.36 9.05 -22.91
N PRO A 7 -45.34 8.34 -21.78
CA PRO A 7 -44.06 8.09 -21.09
C PRO A 7 -43.21 7.15 -21.94
N GLU A 8 -41.99 7.57 -22.22
CA GLU A 8 -40.95 6.70 -22.81
C GLU A 8 -40.73 5.48 -21.90
N THR A 9 -41.05 4.33 -22.45
CA THR A 9 -40.89 3.04 -21.82
C THR A 9 -39.42 2.71 -21.56
N ASP A 10 -39.19 2.15 -20.39
CA ASP A 10 -37.89 1.73 -19.77
C ASP A 10 -37.17 0.59 -20.55
N GLU A 11 -37.48 0.38 -21.82
CA GLU A 11 -36.97 -0.70 -22.69
C GLU A 11 -35.60 -0.45 -23.32
N ASN A 12 -34.99 0.73 -23.11
CA ASN A 12 -33.66 1.04 -23.69
C ASN A 12 -32.48 0.79 -22.74
N ARG A 13 -32.65 -0.08 -21.73
CA ARG A 13 -31.52 -0.68 -20.97
C ARG A 13 -30.86 -1.86 -21.69
N GLY A 14 -31.12 -2.04 -22.97
CA GLY A 14 -30.64 -3.09 -23.82
C GLY A 14 -29.28 -2.80 -24.44
N SER A 15 -28.31 -3.60 -24.05
CA SER A 15 -27.01 -3.86 -24.72
C SER A 15 -26.09 -2.65 -24.88
N GLU A 16 -25.18 -2.45 -23.90
CA GLU A 16 -23.94 -1.75 -24.21
C GLU A 16 -23.34 -2.29 -25.51
N PRO A 17 -22.79 -1.40 -26.37
CA PRO A 17 -22.22 -1.83 -27.65
C PRO A 17 -21.20 -2.94 -27.40
N MET A 18 -21.34 -4.07 -28.04
CA MET A 18 -20.45 -5.24 -27.93
C MET A 18 -18.97 -4.83 -28.02
N ALA A 19 -18.66 -3.81 -28.81
CA ALA A 19 -17.33 -3.21 -28.95
C ALA A 19 -16.75 -2.65 -27.64
N THR A 20 -17.58 -2.16 -26.69
CA THR A 20 -17.13 -1.65 -25.38
C THR A 20 -16.78 -2.80 -24.45
N ARG A 21 -17.61 -3.84 -24.42
CA ARG A 21 -17.34 -5.05 -23.62
C ARG A 21 -16.09 -5.77 -24.07
N TRP A 22 -15.90 -5.93 -25.38
CA TRP A 22 -14.67 -6.53 -25.94
C TRP A 22 -13.42 -5.70 -25.65
N PHE A 23 -13.50 -4.38 -25.73
CA PHE A 23 -12.39 -3.50 -25.36
C PHE A 23 -12.02 -3.65 -23.89
N ALA A 24 -12.98 -3.61 -22.98
CA ALA A 24 -12.75 -3.77 -21.56
C ALA A 24 -12.14 -5.14 -21.23
N ALA A 25 -12.70 -6.22 -21.80
CA ALA A 25 -12.19 -7.57 -21.62
C ALA A 25 -10.73 -7.69 -22.09
N ARG A 26 -10.42 -7.21 -23.32
CA ARG A 26 -9.04 -7.25 -23.86
C ARG A 26 -8.06 -6.45 -23.01
N LEU A 27 -8.43 -5.21 -22.63
CA LEU A 27 -7.57 -4.36 -21.79
C LEU A 27 -7.29 -5.02 -20.44
N THR A 28 -8.32 -5.57 -19.79
CA THR A 28 -8.19 -6.26 -18.51
C THR A 28 -7.36 -7.55 -18.63
N SER A 29 -7.53 -8.33 -19.71
CA SER A 29 -6.73 -9.54 -19.93
C SER A 29 -5.26 -9.22 -20.15
N VAL A 30 -4.93 -8.17 -20.93
CA VAL A 30 -3.54 -7.71 -21.11
C VAL A 30 -2.95 -7.24 -19.80
N PHE A 31 -3.71 -6.46 -19.02
CA PHE A 31 -3.29 -6.03 -17.67
C PHE A 31 -3.00 -7.25 -16.78
N PHE A 32 -3.93 -8.20 -16.70
CA PHE A 32 -3.76 -9.41 -15.89
C PHE A 32 -2.49 -10.20 -16.28
N LEU A 33 -2.27 -10.43 -17.58
CA LEU A 33 -1.10 -11.18 -18.04
C LEU A 33 0.22 -10.48 -17.71
N LEU A 34 0.28 -9.15 -17.87
CA LEU A 34 1.47 -8.38 -17.53
C LEU A 34 1.70 -8.33 -16.01
N GLU A 35 0.63 -8.24 -15.21
CA GLU A 35 0.74 -8.28 -13.76
C GLU A 35 1.14 -9.66 -13.24
N VAL A 36 0.71 -10.76 -13.85
CA VAL A 36 1.24 -12.09 -13.54
C VAL A 36 2.76 -12.12 -13.71
N ILE A 37 3.29 -11.54 -14.80
CA ILE A 37 4.73 -11.45 -15.03
C ILE A 37 5.41 -10.60 -13.93
N ASN A 38 4.86 -9.43 -13.60
CA ASN A 38 5.38 -8.56 -12.54
C ASN A 38 5.43 -9.30 -11.19
N ILE A 39 4.35 -9.97 -10.80
CA ILE A 39 4.23 -10.68 -9.53
C ILE A 39 5.19 -11.87 -9.44
N LEU A 40 5.39 -12.61 -10.52
CA LEU A 40 6.35 -13.72 -10.57
C LEU A 40 7.81 -13.26 -10.33
N HIS A 41 8.13 -12.01 -10.66
CA HIS A 41 9.45 -11.41 -10.44
C HIS A 41 9.52 -10.59 -9.15
N HIS A 42 8.38 -10.27 -8.53
CA HIS A 42 8.34 -9.49 -7.29
C HIS A 42 8.64 -10.37 -6.07
N ALA A 43 9.81 -10.18 -5.48
CA ALA A 43 10.11 -10.73 -4.17
C ALA A 43 9.40 -9.89 -3.09
N MET A 44 8.45 -10.49 -2.36
CA MET A 44 7.74 -9.80 -1.28
C MET A 44 8.72 -9.29 -0.22
N TRP A 45 8.46 -8.10 0.27
CA TRP A 45 9.26 -7.46 1.30
C TRP A 45 8.56 -7.45 2.66
N ARG A 46 9.22 -6.91 3.69
CA ARG A 46 8.74 -6.95 5.09
C ARG A 46 7.29 -6.53 5.30
N ASP A 47 6.82 -5.43 4.67
CA ASP A 47 5.45 -4.96 4.92
C ASP A 47 4.38 -5.90 4.32
N GLU A 48 4.71 -6.68 3.30
CA GLU A 48 3.84 -7.71 2.74
C GLU A 48 3.86 -8.95 3.63
N LEU A 49 5.07 -9.45 3.95
CA LEU A 49 5.26 -10.66 4.75
C LEU A 49 4.88 -10.46 6.22
N GLN A 50 4.93 -9.24 6.75
CA GLN A 50 4.42 -8.89 8.08
C GLN A 50 2.92 -9.23 8.19
N VAL A 51 2.12 -8.75 7.23
CA VAL A 51 0.68 -9.03 7.19
C VAL A 51 0.42 -10.53 7.00
N TRP A 52 1.15 -11.16 6.09
CA TRP A 52 1.05 -12.61 5.87
C TRP A 52 1.34 -13.38 7.15
N SER A 53 2.47 -13.10 7.82
CA SER A 53 2.89 -13.81 9.02
C SER A 53 1.92 -13.62 10.20
N PHE A 54 1.36 -12.43 10.39
CA PHE A 54 0.28 -12.24 11.37
C PHE A 54 -0.92 -13.13 11.08
N CYS A 55 -1.35 -13.18 9.82
CA CYS A 55 -2.52 -13.94 9.42
C CYS A 55 -2.27 -15.45 9.49
N GLU A 56 -1.12 -15.94 9.04
CA GLU A 56 -0.77 -17.36 9.03
C GLU A 56 -0.64 -17.92 10.45
N HIS A 57 0.02 -17.19 11.36
CA HIS A 57 0.29 -17.67 12.71
C HIS A 57 -0.83 -17.36 13.72
N SER A 58 -1.86 -16.61 13.35
CA SER A 58 -3.01 -16.38 14.23
C SER A 58 -3.98 -17.56 14.18
N HIS A 59 -4.30 -18.14 15.34
CA HIS A 59 -5.25 -19.26 15.45
C HIS A 59 -6.72 -18.82 15.45
N SER A 60 -6.99 -17.53 15.66
CA SER A 60 -8.33 -16.96 15.68
C SER A 60 -8.35 -15.51 15.22
N LEU A 61 -9.54 -15.03 14.77
CA LEU A 61 -9.73 -13.60 14.44
C LEU A 61 -9.47 -12.69 15.64
N ARG A 62 -9.77 -13.15 16.87
CA ARG A 62 -9.50 -12.38 18.09
C ARG A 62 -7.99 -12.21 18.31
N GLU A 63 -7.22 -13.25 18.08
CA GLU A 63 -5.76 -13.21 18.17
C GLU A 63 -5.16 -12.31 17.09
N LEU A 64 -5.64 -12.42 15.84
CA LEU A 64 -5.23 -11.53 14.75
C LEU A 64 -5.44 -10.05 15.13
N LEU A 65 -6.64 -9.69 15.61
CA LEU A 65 -6.94 -8.32 16.04
C LEU A 65 -6.05 -7.87 17.20
N TYR A 66 -5.74 -8.78 18.13
CA TYR A 66 -4.84 -8.48 19.25
C TYR A 66 -3.40 -8.22 18.78
N LEU A 67 -2.87 -9.03 17.87
CA LEU A 67 -1.51 -8.88 17.35
C LEU A 67 -1.35 -7.65 16.46
N THR A 68 -2.32 -7.41 15.58
CA THR A 68 -2.26 -6.29 14.60
C THR A 68 -2.61 -4.92 15.18
N ARG A 69 -2.98 -4.83 16.47
CA ARG A 69 -3.29 -3.53 17.13
C ARG A 69 -2.13 -2.54 17.14
N TYR A 70 -0.90 -3.00 16.93
CA TYR A 70 0.29 -2.14 16.83
C TYR A 70 0.55 -1.59 15.43
N GLU A 71 -0.16 -2.08 14.39
CA GLU A 71 0.10 -1.72 13.00
C GLU A 71 -0.49 -0.36 12.61
N GLY A 72 -1.51 0.13 13.34
CA GLY A 72 -2.16 1.41 13.06
C GLY A 72 -2.95 1.42 11.74
N HIS A 73 -3.43 0.26 11.30
CA HIS A 73 -4.24 0.09 10.08
C HIS A 73 -5.62 -0.49 10.40
N PRO A 74 -6.67 -0.15 9.63
CA PRO A 74 -7.94 -0.88 9.61
C PRO A 74 -7.72 -2.32 9.13
N HIS A 75 -8.67 -3.22 9.40
CA HIS A 75 -8.43 -4.66 9.29
C HIS A 75 -9.07 -5.37 8.08
N ALA A 76 -9.71 -4.66 7.13
CA ALA A 76 -10.34 -5.33 5.99
C ALA A 76 -9.34 -6.14 5.15
N TRP A 77 -8.14 -5.61 4.93
CA TRP A 77 -7.07 -6.33 4.22
C TRP A 77 -6.61 -7.56 5.01
N GLN A 78 -6.38 -7.42 6.32
CA GLN A 78 -5.96 -8.51 7.19
C GLN A 78 -7.01 -9.63 7.24
N PHE A 79 -8.31 -9.32 7.24
CA PHE A 79 -9.37 -10.34 7.19
C PHE A 79 -9.37 -11.11 5.86
N LEU A 80 -9.13 -10.44 4.74
CA LEU A 80 -9.00 -11.11 3.44
C LEU A 80 -7.77 -12.02 3.40
N VAL A 81 -6.61 -11.54 3.87
CA VAL A 81 -5.38 -12.33 3.93
C VAL A 81 -5.51 -13.48 4.92
N TYR A 82 -6.14 -13.27 6.08
CA TYR A 82 -6.42 -14.34 7.04
C TYR A 82 -7.29 -15.44 6.43
N SER A 83 -8.31 -15.07 5.66
CA SER A 83 -9.17 -16.05 5.02
C SER A 83 -8.42 -16.90 3.99
N ILE A 84 -7.53 -16.28 3.21
CA ILE A 84 -6.74 -17.00 2.20
C ILE A 84 -5.60 -17.82 2.84
N SER A 85 -5.03 -17.38 3.96
CA SER A 85 -4.00 -18.13 4.68
C SER A 85 -4.53 -19.43 5.29
N ARG A 86 -5.86 -19.54 5.51
CA ARG A 86 -6.49 -20.82 5.93
C ARG A 86 -6.56 -21.86 4.79
N LEU A 87 -6.38 -21.41 3.53
CA LEU A 87 -6.42 -22.29 2.35
C LEU A 87 -5.02 -22.68 1.86
N SER A 88 -4.00 -21.88 2.17
CA SER A 88 -2.62 -22.12 1.74
C SER A 88 -1.65 -21.49 2.72
N SER A 89 -0.59 -22.20 3.09
CA SER A 89 0.54 -21.68 3.88
C SER A 89 1.60 -20.97 3.03
N ASN A 90 1.42 -20.90 1.71
CA ASN A 90 2.34 -20.23 0.81
C ASN A 90 1.95 -18.74 0.67
N PRO A 91 2.85 -17.78 0.98
CA PRO A 91 2.56 -16.36 0.89
C PRO A 91 2.20 -15.86 -0.53
N VAL A 92 2.50 -16.62 -1.57
CA VAL A 92 2.05 -16.35 -2.95
C VAL A 92 0.51 -16.28 -3.05
N ALA A 93 -0.22 -16.97 -2.15
CA ALA A 93 -1.68 -16.89 -2.09
C ALA A 93 -2.18 -15.44 -1.85
N MET A 94 -1.46 -14.65 -1.03
CA MET A 94 -1.74 -13.23 -0.84
C MET A 94 -1.52 -12.42 -2.13
N GLN A 95 -0.46 -12.72 -2.89
CA GLN A 95 -0.22 -12.06 -4.19
C GLN A 95 -1.31 -12.39 -5.20
N VAL A 96 -1.82 -13.62 -5.23
CA VAL A 96 -2.94 -14.02 -6.10
C VAL A 96 -4.23 -13.30 -5.73
N LEU A 97 -4.55 -13.18 -4.44
CA LEU A 97 -5.68 -12.39 -3.96
C LEU A 97 -5.56 -10.92 -4.39
N HIS A 98 -4.37 -10.34 -4.20
CA HIS A 98 -4.09 -8.96 -4.55
C HIS A 98 -4.20 -8.72 -6.07
N LEU A 99 -3.68 -9.64 -6.88
CA LEU A 99 -3.82 -9.62 -8.35
C LEU A 99 -5.30 -9.61 -8.78
N ALA A 100 -6.15 -10.38 -8.11
CA ALA A 100 -7.59 -10.37 -8.40
C ALA A 100 -8.21 -8.99 -8.13
N ILE A 101 -7.86 -8.35 -7.01
CA ILE A 101 -8.32 -6.99 -6.65
C ILE A 101 -7.83 -5.95 -7.66
N ALA A 102 -6.55 -5.98 -8.03
CA ALA A 102 -5.96 -5.07 -9.00
C ALA A 102 -6.58 -5.25 -10.40
N THR A 103 -6.79 -6.50 -10.83
CA THR A 103 -7.45 -6.84 -12.10
C THR A 103 -8.89 -6.35 -12.12
N MET A 104 -9.62 -6.50 -11.02
CA MET A 104 -10.99 -5.99 -10.89
C MET A 104 -11.01 -4.45 -10.96
N THR A 105 -10.02 -3.77 -10.37
CA THR A 105 -9.85 -2.32 -10.50
C THR A 105 -9.65 -1.90 -11.96
N ALA A 106 -8.76 -2.59 -12.68
CA ALA A 106 -8.53 -2.36 -14.10
C ALA A 106 -9.81 -2.57 -14.93
N TYR A 107 -10.58 -3.63 -14.62
CA TYR A 107 -11.88 -3.88 -15.27
C TYR A 107 -12.89 -2.77 -14.99
N VAL A 108 -13.03 -2.33 -13.74
CA VAL A 108 -13.94 -1.24 -13.37
C VAL A 108 -13.61 0.04 -14.13
N VAL A 109 -12.32 0.40 -14.25
CA VAL A 109 -11.87 1.55 -15.02
C VAL A 109 -12.12 1.35 -16.52
N ALA A 110 -11.76 0.19 -17.07
CA ALA A 110 -11.89 -0.12 -18.49
C ALA A 110 -13.35 -0.12 -18.96
N HIS A 111 -14.25 -0.67 -18.14
CA HIS A 111 -15.66 -0.87 -18.49
C HIS A 111 -16.51 0.35 -18.17
N TYR A 112 -16.48 0.83 -16.92
CA TYR A 112 -17.43 1.81 -16.41
C TYR A 112 -16.99 3.26 -16.50
N SER A 113 -15.67 3.54 -16.65
CA SER A 113 -15.22 4.94 -16.66
C SER A 113 -15.66 5.67 -17.94
N PRO A 114 -15.98 6.97 -17.87
CA PRO A 114 -16.42 7.77 -19.01
C PRO A 114 -15.26 8.28 -19.88
N PHE A 115 -14.05 7.75 -19.69
CA PHE A 115 -12.88 8.18 -20.42
C PHE A 115 -12.79 7.57 -21.83
N PRO A 116 -12.21 8.29 -22.83
CA PRO A 116 -11.85 7.70 -24.12
C PRO A 116 -10.92 6.50 -23.97
N ARG A 117 -10.93 5.58 -24.95
CA ARG A 117 -10.14 4.33 -24.89
C ARG A 117 -8.66 4.56 -24.58
N LEU A 118 -8.02 5.54 -25.21
CA LEU A 118 -6.61 5.86 -24.96
C LEU A 118 -6.39 6.27 -23.50
N GLN A 119 -7.23 7.15 -22.94
CA GLN A 119 -7.11 7.55 -21.54
C GLN A 119 -7.32 6.36 -20.59
N LYS A 120 -8.27 5.44 -20.88
CA LYS A 120 -8.45 4.21 -20.12
C LYS A 120 -7.18 3.35 -20.10
N VAL A 121 -6.55 3.15 -21.25
CA VAL A 121 -5.28 2.41 -21.36
C VAL A 121 -4.20 3.08 -20.50
N LEU A 122 -4.01 4.40 -20.65
CA LEU A 122 -2.97 5.12 -19.92
C LEU A 122 -3.25 5.18 -18.40
N ILE A 123 -4.51 5.21 -17.97
CA ILE A 123 -4.88 5.14 -16.55
C ILE A 123 -4.53 3.76 -15.98
N VAL A 124 -4.96 2.69 -16.67
CA VAL A 124 -4.76 1.31 -16.21
C VAL A 124 -3.28 0.95 -16.13
N PHE A 125 -2.46 1.41 -17.11
CA PHE A 125 -1.01 1.17 -17.13
C PHE A 125 -0.19 2.31 -16.50
N GLY A 126 -0.83 3.24 -15.79
CA GLY A 126 -0.14 4.27 -15.04
C GLY A 126 0.54 3.72 -13.78
N TYR A 127 1.58 4.41 -13.30
CA TYR A 127 2.46 3.97 -12.21
C TYR A 127 1.70 3.43 -10.99
N PHE A 128 0.69 4.16 -10.51
CA PHE A 128 -0.01 3.74 -9.30
C PHE A 128 -0.90 2.51 -9.53
N LEU A 129 -1.64 2.42 -10.64
CA LEU A 129 -2.55 1.30 -10.87
C LEU A 129 -1.83 0.03 -11.37
N PHE A 130 -0.71 0.19 -12.08
CA PHE A 130 0.01 -0.92 -12.68
C PHE A 130 1.19 -1.40 -11.83
N TYR A 131 1.96 -0.50 -11.19
CA TYR A 131 3.13 -0.90 -10.42
C TYR A 131 2.89 -0.84 -8.90
N GLU A 132 2.59 0.35 -8.36
CA GLU A 132 2.59 0.57 -6.90
C GLU A 132 1.46 -0.17 -6.18
N TYR A 133 0.26 -0.20 -6.79
CA TYR A 133 -0.93 -0.80 -6.18
C TYR A 133 -1.40 -2.09 -6.85
N ALA A 134 -0.59 -2.66 -7.76
CA ALA A 134 -0.87 -3.94 -8.37
C ALA A 134 0.23 -4.98 -8.11
N ALA A 135 1.51 -4.61 -8.29
CA ALA A 135 2.63 -5.55 -8.08
C ALA A 135 2.95 -5.73 -6.58
N ILE A 136 2.80 -4.68 -5.75
CA ILE A 136 3.11 -4.70 -4.31
C ILE A 136 1.84 -4.98 -3.52
N SER A 137 1.76 -6.13 -2.85
CA SER A 137 0.55 -6.65 -2.20
C SER A 137 0.22 -5.93 -0.89
N ARG A 138 -0.53 -4.81 -0.98
CA ARG A 138 -0.88 -3.95 0.14
C ARG A 138 -2.38 -3.60 0.15
N ASP A 139 -2.84 -3.12 1.30
CA ASP A 139 -4.20 -2.67 1.58
C ASP A 139 -4.73 -1.54 0.68
N TYR A 140 -3.84 -0.81 -0.01
CA TYR A 140 -4.21 0.31 -0.89
C TYR A 140 -5.10 -0.11 -2.06
N ALA A 141 -4.84 -1.26 -2.67
CA ALA A 141 -5.59 -1.77 -3.82
C ALA A 141 -7.08 -1.93 -3.52
N LEU A 142 -7.43 -2.41 -2.30
CA LEU A 142 -8.82 -2.57 -1.88
C LEU A 142 -9.56 -1.23 -1.81
N GLY A 143 -8.93 -0.22 -1.20
CA GLY A 143 -9.50 1.13 -1.11
C GLY A 143 -9.73 1.76 -2.48
N ILE A 144 -8.80 1.56 -3.42
CA ILE A 144 -8.90 2.09 -4.79
C ILE A 144 -9.98 1.36 -5.60
N LEU A 145 -10.11 0.05 -5.46
CA LEU A 145 -11.20 -0.73 -6.06
C LEU A 145 -12.56 -0.18 -5.59
N CYS A 146 -12.71 0.03 -4.28
CA CYS A 146 -13.96 0.56 -3.72
C CYS A 146 -14.23 2.00 -4.19
N LEU A 147 -13.20 2.86 -4.29
CA LEU A 147 -13.34 4.22 -4.80
C LEU A 147 -13.83 4.23 -6.26
N PHE A 148 -13.21 3.48 -7.16
CA PHE A 148 -13.65 3.46 -8.55
C PHE A 148 -14.99 2.74 -8.73
N SER A 149 -15.29 1.75 -7.89
CA SER A 149 -16.64 1.13 -7.84
C SER A 149 -17.69 2.13 -7.38
N PHE A 150 -17.38 2.97 -6.38
CA PHE A 150 -18.24 4.09 -6.00
C PHE A 150 -18.46 5.03 -7.19
N CYS A 151 -17.41 5.43 -7.91
CA CYS A 151 -17.53 6.29 -9.10
C CYS A 151 -18.40 5.65 -10.19
N ALA A 152 -18.30 4.34 -10.38
CA ALA A 152 -19.07 3.60 -11.38
C ALA A 152 -20.59 3.59 -11.10
N VAL A 153 -20.98 3.51 -9.82
CA VAL A 153 -22.41 3.45 -9.43
C VAL A 153 -22.98 4.80 -9.07
N PHE A 154 -22.15 5.79 -8.83
CA PHE A 154 -22.58 7.13 -8.45
C PHE A 154 -23.32 7.83 -9.61
N ARG A 155 -24.43 8.48 -9.29
CA ARG A 155 -25.20 9.33 -10.21
C ARG A 155 -25.53 10.64 -9.48
N PRO A 156 -25.35 11.81 -10.14
CA PRO A 156 -25.83 13.08 -9.60
C PRO A 156 -27.34 13.10 -9.42
N GLY A 157 -27.84 13.97 -8.54
CA GLY A 157 -29.26 14.16 -8.32
C GLY A 157 -29.81 13.34 -7.14
N PRO A 158 -31.14 13.41 -6.90
CA PRO A 158 -31.73 12.87 -5.68
C PRO A 158 -31.80 11.34 -5.65
N GLN A 159 -31.99 10.69 -6.79
CA GLN A 159 -32.23 9.23 -6.87
C GLN A 159 -30.93 8.43 -6.85
N LYS A 160 -30.19 8.50 -5.73
CA LYS A 160 -28.97 7.72 -5.52
C LYS A 160 -29.27 6.33 -4.94
N ARG A 161 -28.42 5.35 -5.24
CA ARG A 161 -28.42 4.04 -4.59
C ARG A 161 -27.62 4.11 -3.28
N TYR A 162 -28.19 4.82 -2.27
CA TYR A 162 -27.48 5.11 -1.02
C TYR A 162 -26.91 3.86 -0.35
N GLY A 163 -27.67 2.75 -0.31
CA GLY A 163 -27.19 1.49 0.28
C GLY A 163 -25.93 0.94 -0.39
N LEU A 164 -25.85 1.01 -1.73
CA LEU A 164 -24.65 0.54 -2.46
C LEU A 164 -23.47 1.52 -2.30
N LEU A 165 -23.72 2.82 -2.34
CA LEU A 165 -22.69 3.83 -2.14
C LEU A 165 -22.07 3.71 -0.74
N VAL A 166 -22.90 3.50 0.29
CA VAL A 166 -22.39 3.38 1.67
C VAL A 166 -21.55 2.13 1.89
N ILE A 167 -21.87 1.02 1.20
CA ILE A 167 -21.05 -0.19 1.25
C ILE A 167 -19.62 0.12 0.77
N PHE A 168 -19.47 0.81 -0.38
CA PHE A 168 -18.14 1.19 -0.87
C PHE A 168 -17.45 2.18 0.05
N LEU A 169 -18.16 3.17 0.61
CA LEU A 169 -17.57 4.11 1.58
C LEU A 169 -17.12 3.41 2.87
N ALA A 170 -17.89 2.45 3.37
CA ALA A 170 -17.53 1.67 4.55
C ALA A 170 -16.32 0.78 4.29
N LEU A 171 -16.27 0.08 3.15
CA LEU A 171 -15.11 -0.71 2.75
C LEU A 171 -13.85 0.14 2.53
N MET A 172 -13.99 1.35 1.98
CA MET A 172 -12.89 2.31 1.89
C MET A 172 -12.38 2.70 3.29
N ALA A 173 -13.29 2.98 4.23
CA ALA A 173 -12.95 3.33 5.60
C ALA A 173 -12.16 2.22 6.30
N GLU A 174 -12.53 0.97 6.06
CA GLU A 174 -11.90 -0.22 6.66
C GLU A 174 -10.66 -0.72 5.90
N SER A 175 -10.28 -0.11 4.76
CA SER A 175 -9.09 -0.55 4.00
C SER A 175 -7.81 0.09 4.51
N ASN A 176 -7.71 1.42 4.52
CA ASN A 176 -6.55 2.18 5.01
C ASN A 176 -6.92 3.64 5.29
N ILE A 177 -6.06 4.37 5.99
CA ILE A 177 -6.32 5.77 6.40
C ILE A 177 -6.52 6.72 5.21
N TYR A 178 -5.83 6.52 4.10
CA TYR A 178 -5.96 7.39 2.91
C TYR A 178 -7.31 7.18 2.24
N ALA A 179 -7.74 5.94 2.11
CA ALA A 179 -9.06 5.60 1.59
C ALA A 179 -10.19 6.08 2.54
N LEU A 180 -9.98 6.03 3.88
CA LEU A 180 -10.90 6.63 4.85
C LEU A 180 -11.05 8.14 4.62
N ILE A 181 -9.93 8.88 4.43
CA ILE A 181 -9.96 10.32 4.13
C ILE A 181 -10.77 10.59 2.85
N LEU A 182 -10.56 9.79 1.80
CA LEU A 182 -11.32 9.91 0.55
C LEU A 182 -12.80 9.53 0.73
N ALA A 183 -13.12 8.52 1.53
CA ALA A 183 -14.49 8.13 1.85
C ALA A 183 -15.25 9.26 2.58
N LEU A 184 -14.61 9.89 3.57
CA LEU A 184 -15.16 11.06 4.26
C LEU A 184 -15.38 12.24 3.29
N SER A 185 -14.45 12.49 2.38
CA SER A 185 -14.57 13.56 1.38
C SER A 185 -15.70 13.29 0.39
N LEU A 186 -15.91 12.04 -0.02
CA LEU A 186 -17.04 11.63 -0.87
C LEU A 186 -18.37 11.73 -0.12
N ALA A 187 -18.43 11.35 1.14
CA ALA A 187 -19.60 11.51 1.98
C ALA A 187 -19.97 13.00 2.12
N LEU A 188 -18.98 13.87 2.39
CA LEU A 188 -19.16 15.32 2.43
C LEU A 188 -19.61 15.88 1.08
N MET A 189 -19.12 15.36 -0.05
CA MET A 189 -19.57 15.73 -1.39
C MET A 189 -21.07 15.41 -1.57
N ILE A 190 -21.54 14.24 -1.12
CA ILE A 190 -22.96 13.87 -1.19
C ILE A 190 -23.82 14.84 -0.38
N VAL A 191 -23.37 15.18 0.84
CA VAL A 191 -24.05 16.16 1.69
C VAL A 191 -24.07 17.54 1.03
N PHE A 192 -22.93 18.01 0.52
CA PHE A 192 -22.81 19.29 -0.18
C PHE A 192 -23.75 19.39 -1.38
N GLU A 193 -23.83 18.34 -2.20
CA GLU A 193 -24.77 18.27 -3.33
C GLU A 193 -26.23 18.34 -2.85
N ALA A 194 -26.59 17.61 -1.80
CA ALA A 194 -27.92 17.61 -1.25
C ALA A 194 -28.37 18.98 -0.70
N LEU A 195 -27.42 19.75 -0.14
CA LEU A 195 -27.69 21.09 0.36
C LEU A 195 -27.91 22.12 -0.76
N GLN A 196 -27.35 21.90 -1.95
CA GLN A 196 -27.51 22.83 -3.09
C GLN A 196 -28.87 22.68 -3.80
N ALA A 197 -29.48 21.50 -3.81
CA ALA A 197 -30.69 21.21 -4.56
C ALA A 197 -31.91 21.00 -3.64
N HIS A 198 -32.93 21.82 -3.82
CA HIS A 198 -34.17 21.70 -3.05
C HIS A 198 -34.87 20.33 -3.24
N GLU A 199 -34.90 19.83 -4.47
CA GLU A 199 -35.46 18.50 -4.81
C GLU A 199 -34.72 17.37 -4.07
N SER A 200 -33.38 17.48 -3.97
CA SER A 200 -32.59 16.51 -3.22
C SER A 200 -32.95 16.50 -1.73
N ARG A 201 -33.19 17.65 -1.13
CA ARG A 201 -33.61 17.74 0.28
C ARG A 201 -34.97 17.10 0.51
N GLN A 202 -35.96 17.34 -0.36
CA GLN A 202 -37.27 16.69 -0.26
C GLN A 202 -37.15 15.17 -0.37
N TYR A 203 -36.35 14.67 -1.29
CA TYR A 203 -36.13 13.24 -1.47
C TYR A 203 -35.45 12.60 -0.24
N LEU A 204 -34.54 13.30 0.44
CA LEU A 204 -33.93 12.85 1.69
C LEU A 204 -34.98 12.62 2.78
N PHE A 205 -35.99 13.52 2.91
CA PHE A 205 -37.07 13.34 3.88
C PHE A 205 -37.98 12.14 3.53
N LEU A 206 -38.26 11.92 2.26
CA LEU A 206 -39.10 10.78 1.81
C LEU A 206 -38.41 9.42 2.07
N ARG A 207 -37.08 9.35 2.04
CA ARG A 207 -36.30 8.14 2.28
C ARG A 207 -35.47 8.20 3.56
N ALA A 208 -35.92 8.96 4.54
CA ALA A 208 -35.16 9.23 5.78
C ALA A 208 -34.66 7.96 6.48
N ARG A 209 -35.43 6.87 6.51
CA ARG A 209 -35.03 5.60 7.12
C ARG A 209 -33.85 4.96 6.40
N GLU A 210 -33.88 4.85 5.07
CA GLU A 210 -32.79 4.29 4.28
C GLU A 210 -31.50 5.10 4.46
N ILE A 211 -31.64 6.43 4.41
CA ILE A 211 -30.52 7.34 4.56
C ILE A 211 -29.95 7.29 5.98
N ALA A 212 -30.80 7.24 7.01
CA ALA A 212 -30.37 7.06 8.39
C ALA A 212 -29.60 5.74 8.57
N CYS A 213 -30.09 4.63 8.02
CA CYS A 213 -29.37 3.36 8.05
C CYS A 213 -28.01 3.46 7.32
N ALA A 214 -27.96 4.13 6.17
CA ALA A 214 -26.71 4.34 5.44
C ALA A 214 -25.71 5.19 6.24
N VAL A 215 -26.16 6.28 6.86
CA VAL A 215 -25.32 7.14 7.72
C VAL A 215 -24.83 6.37 8.93
N ILE A 216 -25.70 5.63 9.63
CA ILE A 216 -25.32 4.81 10.78
C ILE A 216 -24.24 3.78 10.37
N LEU A 217 -24.45 3.04 9.28
CA LEU A 217 -23.49 2.05 8.78
C LEU A 217 -22.13 2.70 8.50
N PHE A 218 -22.14 3.84 7.79
CA PHE A 218 -20.89 4.54 7.47
C PHE A 218 -20.17 5.05 8.73
N LEU A 219 -20.88 5.71 9.64
CA LEU A 219 -20.29 6.21 10.88
C LEU A 219 -19.80 5.07 11.77
N THR A 220 -20.48 3.93 11.80
CA THR A 220 -20.01 2.73 12.50
C THR A 220 -18.70 2.22 11.89
N ALA A 221 -18.60 2.11 10.56
CA ALA A 221 -17.36 1.71 9.90
C ALA A 221 -16.23 2.71 10.19
N VAL A 222 -16.47 4.02 10.10
CA VAL A 222 -15.48 5.05 10.47
C VAL A 222 -15.04 4.89 11.92
N PHE A 223 -15.97 4.69 12.85
CA PHE A 223 -15.66 4.54 14.27
C PHE A 223 -14.81 3.27 14.53
N ILE A 224 -15.18 2.14 13.95
CA ILE A 224 -14.43 0.89 14.04
C ILE A 224 -13.02 1.08 13.47
N SER A 225 -12.89 1.68 12.29
CA SER A 225 -11.61 1.98 11.67
C SER A 225 -10.71 2.83 12.57
N LEU A 226 -11.25 3.90 13.18
CA LEU A 226 -10.52 4.75 14.11
C LEU A 226 -10.10 4.00 15.40
N LEU A 227 -10.94 3.08 15.89
CA LEU A 227 -10.58 2.22 17.03
C LEU A 227 -9.41 1.31 16.69
N HIS A 228 -9.43 0.69 15.51
CA HIS A 228 -8.35 -0.20 15.05
C HIS A 228 -7.01 0.54 14.85
N MET A 229 -7.06 1.78 14.41
CA MET A 229 -5.86 2.59 14.20
C MET A 229 -5.29 3.20 15.49
N ARG A 230 -6.04 3.16 16.59
CA ARG A 230 -5.57 3.72 17.87
C ARG A 230 -4.43 2.86 18.44
N PRO A 231 -3.21 3.40 18.59
CA PRO A 231 -2.12 2.63 19.18
C PRO A 231 -2.42 2.28 20.63
N PRO A 232 -2.08 1.07 21.09
CA PRO A 232 -2.16 0.70 22.50
C PRO A 232 -1.16 1.52 23.33
N THR A 233 -1.35 1.55 24.64
CA THR A 233 -0.51 2.36 25.56
C THR A 233 0.93 1.89 25.64
N ASP A 234 1.19 0.64 25.31
CA ASP A 234 2.51 0.00 25.26
C ASP A 234 3.14 -0.01 23.86
N ALA A 235 2.57 0.68 22.87
CA ALA A 235 3.17 0.82 21.55
C ALA A 235 4.48 1.62 21.61
N SER A 236 5.48 1.20 20.82
CA SER A 236 6.75 1.92 20.65
C SER A 236 6.62 3.24 19.86
N TRP A 237 5.44 3.50 19.30
CA TRP A 237 5.11 4.70 18.55
C TRP A 237 3.77 5.28 19.03
N ASN A 238 3.60 6.59 18.86
CA ASN A 238 2.32 7.25 19.12
C ASN A 238 2.15 8.46 18.20
N PHE A 239 0.91 8.93 18.05
CA PHE A 239 0.61 10.08 17.18
C PHE A 239 1.30 11.37 17.65
N ARG A 240 1.51 11.55 18.96
CA ARG A 240 2.14 12.76 19.51
C ARG A 240 3.63 12.84 19.15
N SER A 241 4.36 11.72 19.24
CA SER A 241 5.78 11.71 18.85
C SER A 241 5.94 11.90 17.33
N ASN A 242 5.03 11.34 16.54
CA ASN A 242 5.01 11.57 15.11
C ASN A 242 4.71 13.03 14.76
N PHE A 243 3.71 13.64 15.40
CA PHE A 243 3.36 15.05 15.21
C PHE A 243 4.57 15.98 15.45
N THR A 244 5.29 15.80 16.56
CA THR A 244 6.48 16.62 16.86
C THR A 244 7.63 16.39 15.87
N ALA A 245 7.81 15.17 15.38
CA ALA A 245 8.83 14.83 14.39
C ALA A 245 8.51 15.42 13.00
N HIS A 246 7.23 15.57 12.64
CA HIS A 246 6.81 15.96 11.29
C HIS A 246 6.67 17.47 11.07
N ILE A 247 6.53 18.28 12.11
CA ILE A 247 6.61 19.75 11.99
C ILE A 247 7.92 20.19 11.31
N HIS A 248 8.96 19.36 11.36
CA HIS A 248 10.23 19.61 10.69
C HIS A 248 10.23 19.39 9.15
N THR A 249 9.22 18.73 8.57
CA THR A 249 9.17 18.54 7.10
C THR A 249 8.88 19.84 6.34
N GLY A 250 8.35 20.84 7.02
CA GLY A 250 8.07 22.17 6.49
C GLY A 250 6.97 22.15 5.40
N PHE A 251 6.49 23.34 5.06
CA PHE A 251 5.48 23.53 4.03
C PHE A 251 5.90 22.97 2.64
N SER A 252 7.16 23.18 2.26
CA SER A 252 7.69 22.71 0.96
C SER A 252 7.62 21.18 0.83
N GLY A 253 7.95 20.43 1.90
CA GLY A 253 7.89 18.98 1.90
C GLY A 253 6.45 18.46 1.77
N THR A 254 5.51 19.13 2.42
CA THR A 254 4.09 18.81 2.30
C THR A 254 3.56 19.08 0.91
N MET A 255 3.84 20.26 0.35
CA MET A 255 3.41 20.63 -0.99
C MET A 255 4.01 19.75 -2.08
N ALA A 256 5.26 19.29 -1.93
CA ALA A 256 5.93 18.39 -2.88
C ALA A 256 5.15 17.07 -3.11
N MET A 257 4.22 16.70 -2.22
CA MET A 257 3.31 15.57 -2.37
C MET A 257 2.57 15.60 -3.72
N ILE A 258 2.05 16.77 -4.13
CA ILE A 258 1.25 16.89 -5.36
C ILE A 258 2.13 16.58 -6.57
N TRP A 259 3.34 17.16 -6.66
CA TRP A 259 4.27 16.85 -7.74
C TRP A 259 4.58 15.36 -7.80
N ARG A 260 4.93 14.75 -6.66
CA ARG A 260 5.28 13.33 -6.58
C ARG A 260 4.11 12.42 -6.98
N ALA A 261 2.89 12.80 -6.64
CA ALA A 261 1.69 12.06 -7.04
C ALA A 261 1.39 12.18 -8.54
N PHE A 262 1.55 13.37 -9.12
CA PHE A 262 1.20 13.63 -10.52
C PHE A 262 2.31 13.25 -11.50
N VAL A 263 3.58 13.37 -11.08
CA VAL A 263 4.77 13.05 -11.88
C VAL A 263 5.69 12.11 -11.07
N PRO A 264 5.29 10.83 -10.89
CA PRO A 264 6.03 9.87 -10.03
C PRO A 264 7.24 9.26 -10.73
N ILE A 265 7.85 9.96 -11.70
CA ILE A 265 9.01 9.45 -12.44
C ILE A 265 10.18 9.23 -11.48
N PRO A 266 10.63 7.98 -11.28
CA PRO A 266 11.68 7.67 -10.33
C PRO A 266 13.06 8.10 -10.83
N ARG A 267 14.04 8.16 -9.92
CA ARG A 267 15.45 8.24 -10.31
C ARG A 267 15.88 6.92 -10.96
N PRO A 268 16.70 6.96 -12.00
CA PRO A 268 17.21 5.75 -12.66
C PRO A 268 18.32 5.09 -11.81
N SER A 269 17.96 4.50 -10.68
CA SER A 269 18.86 3.76 -9.78
C SER A 269 18.20 2.45 -9.36
N HIS A 270 18.98 1.47 -8.89
CA HIS A 270 18.43 0.23 -8.35
C HIS A 270 17.48 0.49 -7.16
N GLN A 271 17.80 1.45 -6.29
CA GLN A 271 16.94 1.88 -5.18
C GLN A 271 15.96 2.98 -5.62
N PHE A 272 15.24 2.77 -6.72
CA PHE A 272 14.34 3.76 -7.30
C PHE A 272 13.05 3.97 -6.50
N TRP A 273 12.62 2.97 -5.73
CA TRP A 273 11.34 2.98 -5.07
C TRP A 273 11.20 4.11 -4.06
N SER A 274 10.07 4.78 -4.07
CA SER A 274 9.79 6.02 -3.32
C SER A 274 10.70 7.21 -3.68
N SER A 275 11.56 7.11 -4.71
CA SER A 275 12.33 8.23 -5.24
C SER A 275 11.50 9.10 -6.19
N ASN A 276 12.05 10.25 -6.58
CA ASN A 276 11.51 11.09 -7.65
C ASN A 276 12.68 11.76 -8.38
N LEU A 277 12.56 11.95 -9.70
CA LEU A 277 13.61 12.55 -10.52
C LEU A 277 14.10 13.90 -9.98
N LEU A 278 13.18 14.72 -9.42
CA LEU A 278 13.50 15.99 -8.76
C LEU A 278 13.82 15.83 -7.26
N GLY A 279 13.97 14.60 -6.76
CA GLY A 279 14.30 14.36 -5.35
C GLY A 279 15.64 15.03 -4.98
N GLY A 280 15.65 15.85 -3.93
CA GLY A 280 16.76 16.77 -3.59
C GLY A 280 16.42 18.24 -3.89
N HIS A 281 15.44 18.51 -4.77
CA HIS A 281 14.97 19.87 -5.10
C HIS A 281 13.56 20.12 -4.55
N THR A 282 13.35 19.93 -3.24
CA THR A 282 12.03 20.00 -2.60
C THR A 282 11.29 21.32 -2.83
N ARG A 283 12.02 22.46 -2.87
CA ARG A 283 11.42 23.77 -3.16
C ARG A 283 10.90 23.86 -4.58
N LEU A 284 11.63 23.32 -5.55
CA LEU A 284 11.18 23.26 -6.97
C LEU A 284 9.95 22.36 -7.08
N MET A 285 9.95 21.19 -6.46
CA MET A 285 8.77 20.32 -6.43
C MET A 285 7.56 21.04 -5.82
N ALA A 286 7.75 21.83 -4.76
CA ALA A 286 6.67 22.61 -4.14
C ALA A 286 6.11 23.68 -5.09
N LEU A 287 6.96 24.40 -5.82
CA LEU A 287 6.53 25.38 -6.82
C LEU A 287 5.74 24.74 -7.95
N LEU A 288 6.25 23.63 -8.49
CA LEU A 288 5.56 22.84 -9.53
C LEU A 288 4.24 22.26 -9.02
N SER A 289 4.18 21.88 -7.74
CA SER A 289 2.95 21.43 -7.09
C SER A 289 1.89 22.52 -7.01
N ILE A 290 2.29 23.76 -6.70
CA ILE A 290 1.37 24.90 -6.69
C ILE A 290 0.83 25.15 -8.10
N LEU A 291 1.67 25.08 -9.12
CA LEU A 291 1.24 25.20 -10.51
C LEU A 291 0.24 24.10 -10.90
N LEU A 292 0.55 22.84 -10.58
CA LEU A 292 -0.35 21.70 -10.82
C LEU A 292 -1.66 21.83 -10.05
N LEU A 293 -1.62 22.33 -8.83
CA LEU A 293 -2.81 22.60 -8.01
C LEU A 293 -3.69 23.66 -8.68
N CYS A 294 -3.11 24.79 -9.12
CA CYS A 294 -3.84 25.82 -9.83
C CYS A 294 -4.50 25.29 -11.13
N ILE A 295 -3.76 24.52 -11.92
CA ILE A 295 -4.28 23.89 -13.15
C ILE A 295 -5.41 22.92 -12.80
N SER A 296 -5.25 22.07 -11.78
CA SER A 296 -6.28 21.11 -11.35
C SER A 296 -7.55 21.80 -10.86
N ILE A 297 -7.41 22.89 -10.12
CA ILE A 297 -8.56 23.71 -9.70
C ILE A 297 -9.30 24.26 -10.93
N LEU A 298 -8.60 24.76 -11.94
CA LEU A 298 -9.22 25.25 -13.17
C LEU A 298 -9.95 24.13 -13.95
N PHE A 299 -9.54 22.87 -13.82
CA PHE A 299 -10.29 21.74 -14.41
C PHE A 299 -11.67 21.57 -13.77
N PHE A 300 -11.81 21.87 -12.48
CA PHE A 300 -13.01 21.59 -11.71
C PHE A 300 -13.84 22.85 -11.36
N ILE A 301 -13.30 24.05 -11.56
CA ILE A 301 -13.89 25.31 -11.05
C ILE A 301 -15.32 25.54 -11.55
N ARG A 302 -15.63 25.07 -12.75
CA ARG A 302 -16.98 25.16 -13.35
C ARG A 302 -17.92 24.02 -12.91
N LYS A 303 -17.49 23.12 -11.99
CA LYS A 303 -18.22 21.98 -11.45
C LYS A 303 -18.15 22.00 -9.93
N ARG A 304 -18.96 22.86 -9.32
CA ARG A 304 -18.87 23.21 -7.88
C ARG A 304 -18.77 22.00 -6.95
N THR A 305 -19.59 20.98 -7.17
CA THR A 305 -19.60 19.77 -6.33
C THR A 305 -18.29 18.99 -6.44
N VAL A 306 -17.74 18.88 -7.66
CA VAL A 306 -16.46 18.20 -7.90
C VAL A 306 -15.27 19.03 -7.37
N LEU A 307 -15.31 20.34 -7.53
CA LEU A 307 -14.33 21.25 -6.94
C LEU A 307 -14.30 21.11 -5.42
N PHE A 308 -15.49 21.05 -4.79
CA PHE A 308 -15.59 20.83 -3.34
C PHE A 308 -14.96 19.49 -2.92
N LEU A 309 -15.27 18.39 -3.65
CA LEU A 309 -14.63 17.09 -3.41
C LEU A 309 -13.11 17.16 -3.54
N TYR A 310 -12.63 17.78 -4.62
CA TYR A 310 -11.19 17.87 -4.87
C TYR A 310 -10.46 18.66 -3.78
N LEU A 311 -10.99 19.83 -3.41
CA LEU A 311 -10.37 20.70 -2.39
C LEU A 311 -10.45 20.09 -0.99
N SER A 312 -11.60 19.53 -0.60
CA SER A 312 -11.75 18.89 0.71
C SER A 312 -10.88 17.64 0.83
N GLY A 313 -10.86 16.77 -0.18
CA GLY A 313 -10.08 15.55 -0.17
C GLY A 313 -8.58 15.81 -0.25
N LEU A 314 -8.13 16.68 -1.17
CA LEU A 314 -6.70 17.03 -1.27
C LEU A 314 -6.23 17.80 -0.04
N GLY A 315 -7.05 18.73 0.47
CA GLY A 315 -6.76 19.47 1.69
C GLY A 315 -6.60 18.55 2.90
N ALA A 316 -7.49 17.56 3.05
CA ALA A 316 -7.41 16.58 4.13
C ALA A 316 -6.16 15.67 4.00
N LEU A 317 -5.80 15.23 2.78
CA LEU A 317 -4.57 14.47 2.53
C LEU A 317 -3.32 15.30 2.85
N LEU A 318 -3.27 16.57 2.45
CA LEU A 318 -2.15 17.47 2.76
C LEU A 318 -2.05 17.75 4.25
N LEU A 319 -3.18 17.96 4.92
CA LEU A 319 -3.24 18.18 6.37
C LEU A 319 -2.75 16.95 7.13
N PHE A 320 -3.22 15.75 6.75
CA PHE A 320 -2.76 14.49 7.32
C PHE A 320 -1.25 14.30 7.15
N LYS A 321 -0.74 14.55 5.94
CA LYS A 321 0.70 14.48 5.64
C LYS A 321 1.50 15.47 6.50
N HIS A 322 1.00 16.68 6.67
CA HIS A 322 1.70 17.73 7.42
C HIS A 322 1.69 17.47 8.93
N LEU A 323 0.56 17.02 9.47
CA LEU A 323 0.36 16.96 10.92
C LEU A 323 0.60 15.57 11.52
N VAL A 324 0.39 14.48 10.74
CA VAL A 324 0.34 13.14 11.29
C VAL A 324 1.45 12.24 10.76
N TYR A 325 1.61 12.15 9.43
CA TYR A 325 2.55 11.22 8.85
C TYR A 325 3.06 11.68 7.48
N ALA A 326 4.36 11.98 7.38
CA ALA A 326 4.99 12.47 6.15
C ALA A 326 4.88 11.50 4.97
N GLY A 327 4.84 10.20 5.24
CA GLY A 327 4.58 9.15 4.26
C GLY A 327 5.66 9.01 3.19
N TYR A 328 5.36 8.12 2.23
CA TYR A 328 6.18 7.79 1.06
C TYR A 328 5.38 8.02 -0.22
N LEU A 329 5.98 7.77 -1.39
CA LEU A 329 5.33 7.97 -2.70
C LEU A 329 4.00 7.19 -2.83
N ARG A 330 3.94 5.96 -2.29
CA ARG A 330 2.71 5.16 -2.24
C ARG A 330 1.54 5.84 -1.53
N HIS A 331 1.83 6.67 -0.54
CA HIS A 331 0.82 7.45 0.18
C HIS A 331 0.42 8.69 -0.62
N ASP A 332 1.42 9.37 -1.21
CA ASP A 332 1.22 10.57 -2.03
C ASP A 332 0.31 10.27 -3.24
N GLY A 333 0.40 9.06 -3.80
CA GLY A 333 -0.42 8.60 -4.93
C GLY A 333 -1.92 8.78 -4.78
N HIS A 334 -2.45 8.77 -3.55
CA HIS A 334 -3.88 8.99 -3.30
C HIS A 334 -4.37 10.37 -3.74
N ALA A 335 -3.48 11.38 -3.83
CA ALA A 335 -3.84 12.66 -4.42
C ALA A 335 -4.13 12.57 -5.93
N PHE A 336 -3.36 11.75 -6.66
CA PHE A 336 -3.61 11.49 -8.07
C PHE A 336 -4.84 10.60 -8.27
N ILE A 337 -5.06 9.61 -7.43
CA ILE A 337 -6.26 8.75 -7.44
C ILE A 337 -7.52 9.60 -7.18
N LEU A 338 -7.48 10.52 -6.22
CA LEU A 338 -8.55 11.51 -6.00
C LEU A 338 -8.81 12.36 -7.26
N PHE A 339 -7.74 12.85 -7.90
CA PHE A 339 -7.86 13.62 -9.13
C PHE A 339 -8.56 12.82 -10.24
N LEU A 340 -8.19 11.53 -10.43
CA LEU A 340 -8.86 10.63 -11.38
C LEU A 340 -10.34 10.44 -11.04
N ALA A 341 -10.68 10.25 -9.76
CA ALA A 341 -12.08 10.15 -9.31
C ALA A 341 -12.86 11.45 -9.59
N CYS A 342 -12.25 12.60 -9.35
CA CYS A 342 -12.85 13.90 -9.69
C CYS A 342 -13.04 14.09 -11.20
N MET A 343 -12.06 13.67 -12.03
CA MET A 343 -12.19 13.67 -13.49
C MET A 343 -13.32 12.77 -13.97
N TRP A 344 -13.49 11.60 -13.32
CA TRP A 344 -14.57 10.67 -13.62
C TRP A 344 -15.94 11.24 -13.24
N LEU A 345 -16.13 11.58 -11.99
CA LEU A 345 -17.38 12.14 -11.48
C LEU A 345 -17.74 13.45 -12.20
N GLY A 346 -16.74 14.24 -12.53
CA GLY A 346 -16.90 15.50 -13.23
C GLY A 346 -17.58 15.39 -14.62
N LYS A 347 -17.51 14.23 -15.28
CA LYS A 347 -18.22 14.00 -16.55
C LYS A 347 -19.76 13.96 -16.39
N SER A 348 -20.25 13.68 -15.18
CA SER A 348 -21.67 13.59 -14.86
C SER A 348 -22.30 14.92 -14.39
N TYR A 349 -21.48 15.95 -14.11
CA TYR A 349 -21.97 17.24 -13.64
C TYR A 349 -21.97 18.28 -14.75
N PRO A 350 -23.04 19.11 -14.86
CA PRO A 350 -23.09 20.22 -15.80
C PRO A 350 -22.11 21.30 -15.39
N GLU A 351 -21.61 22.03 -16.39
CA GLU A 351 -20.78 23.19 -16.15
C GLU A 351 -21.64 24.40 -15.70
N GLN A 352 -21.14 25.13 -14.71
CA GLN A 352 -21.75 26.34 -14.17
C GLN A 352 -20.72 27.48 -14.20
N ARG A 353 -21.17 28.70 -14.43
CA ARG A 353 -20.29 29.87 -14.34
C ARG A 353 -19.75 30.03 -12.92
N PHE A 354 -18.46 30.34 -12.84
CA PHE A 354 -17.84 30.64 -11.56
C PHE A 354 -17.91 32.14 -11.27
N PRO A 355 -18.22 32.55 -10.02
CA PRO A 355 -18.45 33.96 -9.70
C PRO A 355 -17.22 34.87 -9.95
N LEU A 356 -16.00 34.35 -9.71
CA LEU A 356 -14.77 35.11 -9.86
C LEU A 356 -14.36 35.19 -11.34
N ARG A 357 -14.53 36.37 -11.92
CA ARG A 357 -14.37 36.62 -13.35
C ARG A 357 -13.00 36.22 -13.93
N MET A 358 -11.92 36.50 -13.20
CA MET A 358 -10.55 36.12 -13.62
C MET A 358 -10.38 34.59 -13.71
N ALA A 359 -10.86 33.85 -12.70
CA ALA A 359 -10.75 32.41 -12.66
C ALA A 359 -11.64 31.72 -13.71
N GLU A 360 -12.86 32.27 -13.94
CA GLU A 360 -13.74 31.80 -15.03
C GLU A 360 -13.08 31.99 -16.39
N THR A 361 -12.49 33.19 -16.66
CA THR A 361 -11.78 33.45 -17.92
C THR A 361 -10.61 32.48 -18.10
N ALA A 362 -9.79 32.28 -17.08
CA ALA A 362 -8.67 31.34 -17.11
C ALA A 362 -9.14 29.89 -17.39
N ALA A 363 -10.25 29.45 -16.77
CA ALA A 363 -10.80 28.12 -16.99
C ALA A 363 -11.31 27.93 -18.43
N VAL A 364 -11.97 28.95 -18.99
CA VAL A 364 -12.43 28.94 -20.40
C VAL A 364 -11.24 28.88 -21.36
N GLN A 365 -10.19 29.66 -21.11
CA GLN A 365 -8.96 29.64 -21.94
C GLN A 365 -8.20 28.30 -21.82
N LEU A 366 -8.19 27.67 -20.64
CA LEU A 366 -7.53 26.38 -20.45
C LEU A 366 -8.30 25.19 -21.08
N ARG A 367 -9.61 25.33 -21.27
CA ARG A 367 -10.49 24.23 -21.73
C ARG A 367 -10.01 23.49 -22.99
N PRO A 368 -9.55 24.18 -24.08
CA PRO A 368 -9.05 23.50 -25.28
C PRO A 368 -7.81 22.61 -25.02
N TYR A 369 -7.09 22.87 -23.95
CA TYR A 369 -5.86 22.18 -23.59
C TYR A 369 -6.05 21.10 -22.51
N GLN A 370 -7.22 21.03 -21.86
CA GLN A 370 -7.46 20.11 -20.74
C GLN A 370 -7.16 18.66 -21.08
N ASP A 371 -7.66 18.16 -22.23
CA ASP A 371 -7.41 16.78 -22.64
C ASP A 371 -5.93 16.52 -22.95
N ARG A 372 -5.23 17.48 -23.54
CA ARG A 372 -3.78 17.37 -23.82
C ARG A 372 -2.95 17.36 -22.55
N LEU A 373 -3.26 18.23 -21.60
CA LEU A 373 -2.59 18.27 -20.29
C LEU A 373 -2.86 16.98 -19.51
N PHE A 374 -4.10 16.51 -19.51
CA PHE A 374 -4.44 15.25 -18.87
C PHE A 374 -3.71 14.07 -19.52
N LEU A 375 -3.68 13.98 -20.85
CA LEU A 375 -2.89 12.96 -21.57
C LEU A 375 -1.40 13.05 -21.24
N GLY A 376 -0.83 14.25 -21.12
CA GLY A 376 0.56 14.45 -20.73
C GLY A 376 0.84 13.91 -19.32
N LEU A 377 -0.05 14.18 -18.36
CA LEU A 377 0.06 13.61 -17.00
C LEU A 377 -0.03 12.09 -17.02
N LEU A 378 -0.98 11.51 -17.77
CA LEU A 378 -1.13 10.07 -17.90
C LEU A 378 0.07 9.42 -18.59
N ALA A 379 0.64 10.06 -19.62
CA ALA A 379 1.88 9.58 -20.26
C ALA A 379 3.05 9.56 -19.26
N GLY A 380 3.19 10.59 -18.43
CA GLY A 380 4.18 10.63 -17.36
C GLY A 380 4.02 9.47 -16.36
N GLN A 381 2.77 9.12 -16.01
CA GLN A 381 2.46 7.95 -15.16
C GLN A 381 2.91 6.64 -15.83
N VAL A 382 2.63 6.46 -17.13
CA VAL A 382 3.04 5.24 -17.87
C VAL A 382 4.56 5.16 -18.01
N ILE A 383 5.25 6.27 -18.28
CA ILE A 383 6.72 6.31 -18.30
C ILE A 383 7.29 5.88 -16.95
N ALA A 384 6.72 6.38 -15.85
CA ALA A 384 7.14 5.99 -14.50
C ALA A 384 6.91 4.48 -14.24
N ALA A 385 5.75 3.95 -14.67
CA ALA A 385 5.44 2.53 -14.56
C ALA A 385 6.44 1.66 -15.34
N LEU A 386 6.77 2.03 -16.57
CA LEU A 386 7.73 1.32 -17.42
C LEU A 386 9.13 1.32 -16.79
N ILE A 387 9.61 2.47 -16.29
CA ILE A 387 10.91 2.55 -15.62
C ILE A 387 10.93 1.65 -14.39
N ALA A 388 9.90 1.73 -13.54
CA ALA A 388 9.79 0.93 -12.33
C ALA A 388 9.76 -0.58 -12.63
N SER A 389 8.91 -1.01 -13.58
CA SER A 389 8.79 -2.42 -13.95
C SER A 389 10.08 -2.97 -14.58
N VAL A 390 10.75 -2.21 -15.45
CA VAL A 390 12.03 -2.63 -16.06
C VAL A 390 13.12 -2.81 -15.01
N ILE A 391 13.19 -1.91 -14.01
CA ILE A 391 14.18 -2.05 -12.93
C ILE A 391 13.81 -3.24 -12.03
N ALA A 392 12.54 -3.35 -11.62
CA ALA A 392 12.06 -4.45 -10.78
C ALA A 392 12.17 -5.83 -11.44
N PHE A 393 12.17 -5.89 -12.77
CA PHE A 393 12.42 -7.14 -13.51
C PHE A 393 13.90 -7.57 -13.44
N LYS A 394 14.83 -6.63 -13.28
CA LYS A 394 16.28 -6.89 -13.27
C LYS A 394 16.87 -7.00 -11.87
N VAL A 395 16.23 -6.36 -10.91
CA VAL A 395 16.72 -6.22 -9.53
C VAL A 395 15.64 -6.71 -8.59
N PRO A 396 15.92 -7.62 -7.66
CA PRO A 396 14.93 -8.10 -6.70
C PRO A 396 14.43 -6.95 -5.81
N PHE A 397 13.14 -6.96 -5.51
CA PHE A 397 12.58 -5.95 -4.62
C PHE A 397 13.12 -6.10 -3.20
N SER A 398 13.27 -7.35 -2.74
CA SER A 398 13.90 -7.77 -1.48
C SER A 398 14.78 -8.98 -1.73
N GLU A 399 15.91 -9.07 -1.07
CA GLU A 399 16.79 -10.25 -1.11
C GLU A 399 16.31 -11.38 -0.17
N ALA A 400 15.22 -11.19 0.56
CA ALA A 400 14.73 -12.18 1.52
C ALA A 400 14.38 -13.53 0.89
N LYS A 401 13.82 -13.51 -0.35
CA LYS A 401 13.49 -14.75 -1.06
C LYS A 401 14.74 -15.53 -1.43
N VAL A 402 15.74 -14.86 -2.00
CA VAL A 402 17.00 -15.49 -2.44
C VAL A 402 17.78 -16.03 -1.22
N ALA A 403 17.84 -15.25 -0.13
CA ALA A 403 18.46 -15.69 1.13
C ALA A 403 17.73 -16.92 1.72
N SER A 404 16.41 -16.95 1.71
CA SER A 404 15.62 -18.09 2.19
C SER A 404 15.82 -19.34 1.33
N ASP A 405 15.86 -19.18 0.00
CA ASP A 405 16.10 -20.28 -0.94
C ASP A 405 17.54 -20.83 -0.78
N PHE A 406 18.55 -19.97 -0.51
CA PHE A 406 19.90 -20.40 -0.16
C PHE A 406 19.90 -21.24 1.12
N LEU A 407 19.23 -20.80 2.19
CA LEU A 407 19.16 -21.55 3.44
C LEU A 407 18.56 -22.94 3.25
N ARG A 408 17.47 -23.07 2.47
CA ARG A 408 16.88 -24.36 2.11
C ARG A 408 17.85 -25.22 1.29
N SER A 409 18.54 -24.65 0.30
CA SER A 409 19.50 -25.39 -0.53
C SER A 409 20.68 -25.96 0.27
N LYS A 410 21.06 -25.28 1.34
CA LYS A 410 22.12 -25.68 2.27
C LYS A 410 21.63 -26.50 3.46
N ARG A 411 20.32 -26.77 3.55
CA ARG A 411 19.65 -27.45 4.69
C ARG A 411 19.90 -26.74 6.03
N MET A 412 20.00 -25.40 5.99
CA MET A 412 20.24 -24.56 7.16
C MET A 412 18.93 -23.93 7.70
N GLU A 413 17.80 -24.15 7.03
CA GLU A 413 16.50 -23.60 7.38
C GLU A 413 16.01 -24.02 8.75
N ASN A 414 16.50 -25.15 9.29
CA ASN A 414 16.12 -25.69 10.60
C ASN A 414 17.11 -25.33 11.73
N MET A 415 18.21 -24.64 11.44
CA MET A 415 19.15 -24.17 12.45
C MET A 415 18.50 -23.16 13.40
N PHE A 416 19.10 -22.94 14.57
CA PHE A 416 18.72 -21.82 15.41
C PHE A 416 19.19 -20.53 14.75
N ILE A 417 18.23 -19.66 14.40
CA ILE A 417 18.50 -18.42 13.66
C ILE A 417 18.34 -17.24 14.60
N ILE A 418 19.34 -16.37 14.66
CA ILE A 418 19.31 -15.05 15.30
C ILE A 418 19.23 -13.99 14.21
N GLY A 419 18.18 -13.14 14.25
CA GLY A 419 17.94 -12.10 13.25
C GLY A 419 17.98 -10.69 13.83
N ASP A 420 18.84 -9.82 13.32
CA ASP A 420 18.84 -8.36 13.55
C ASP A 420 19.12 -7.60 12.23
N ALA A 421 18.46 -6.51 11.92
CA ALA A 421 17.32 -5.90 12.58
C ALA A 421 16.03 -6.71 12.32
N ASP A 422 15.24 -6.95 13.38
CA ASP A 422 14.02 -7.74 13.33
C ASP A 422 13.08 -7.35 12.17
N PHE A 423 12.86 -6.05 11.92
CA PHE A 423 11.99 -5.56 10.84
C PHE A 423 12.47 -5.93 9.43
N ALA A 424 13.77 -6.13 9.22
CA ALA A 424 14.31 -6.55 7.93
C ALA A 424 14.30 -8.08 7.82
N VAL A 425 14.72 -8.78 8.89
CA VAL A 425 14.90 -10.23 8.88
C VAL A 425 13.57 -10.99 9.01
N SER A 426 12.51 -10.32 9.47
CA SER A 426 11.15 -10.90 9.47
C SER A 426 10.67 -11.34 8.08
N SER A 427 11.17 -10.74 7.00
CA SER A 427 10.90 -11.19 5.64
C SER A 427 11.43 -12.61 5.39
N ILE A 428 12.63 -12.92 5.89
CA ILE A 428 13.20 -14.28 5.79
C ILE A 428 12.37 -15.27 6.61
N ALA A 429 11.96 -14.89 7.84
CA ALA A 429 11.07 -15.73 8.67
C ALA A 429 9.74 -16.02 7.94
N GLY A 430 9.16 -15.02 7.29
CA GLY A 430 7.93 -15.16 6.49
C GLY A 430 8.10 -16.11 5.30
N TYR A 431 9.20 -16.04 4.56
CA TYR A 431 9.49 -16.98 3.47
C TYR A 431 9.80 -18.39 3.96
N LEU A 432 10.48 -18.53 5.09
CA LEU A 432 10.77 -19.84 5.70
C LEU A 432 9.54 -20.45 6.38
N ASN A 433 8.50 -19.65 6.61
CA ASN A 433 7.29 -20.01 7.35
C ASN A 433 7.63 -20.57 8.74
N ARG A 434 8.50 -19.87 9.48
CA ARG A 434 8.93 -20.27 10.83
C ARG A 434 9.31 -19.07 11.68
N GLU A 435 9.32 -19.28 12.99
CA GLU A 435 9.84 -18.32 13.94
C GLU A 435 11.37 -18.32 13.96
N ILE A 436 11.96 -17.15 14.14
CA ILE A 436 13.38 -16.93 14.41
C ILE A 436 13.53 -16.10 15.68
N TYR A 437 14.70 -16.14 16.30
CA TYR A 437 14.97 -15.37 17.50
C TYR A 437 15.34 -13.93 17.15
N TYR A 438 14.58 -12.98 17.71
CA TYR A 438 14.86 -11.55 17.61
C TYR A 438 15.47 -11.04 18.92
N PRO A 439 16.74 -10.63 18.94
CA PRO A 439 17.37 -10.01 20.09
C PRO A 439 16.65 -8.74 20.57
N ARG A 440 16.03 -8.03 19.61
CA ARG A 440 15.15 -6.89 19.93
C ARG A 440 13.86 -7.39 20.56
N GLY A 441 13.75 -7.19 21.89
CA GLY A 441 12.61 -7.66 22.66
C GLY A 441 12.73 -9.10 23.17
N ASP A 442 13.90 -9.75 22.97
CA ASP A 442 14.24 -11.09 23.50
C ASP A 442 13.12 -12.12 23.26
N ARG A 443 12.79 -12.39 21.98
CA ARG A 443 11.64 -13.25 21.62
C ARG A 443 11.85 -14.06 20.34
N MET A 444 11.14 -15.19 20.27
CA MET A 444 10.88 -15.90 19.01
C MET A 444 9.71 -15.24 18.27
N GLY A 445 9.75 -15.24 16.93
CA GLY A 445 8.65 -14.74 16.11
C GLY A 445 8.96 -14.79 14.62
N SER A 446 7.90 -14.62 13.81
CA SER A 446 7.98 -14.49 12.35
C SER A 446 7.57 -13.08 11.86
N TYR A 447 7.20 -12.21 12.80
CA TYR A 447 6.74 -10.85 12.57
C TYR A 447 7.27 -9.90 13.65
N VAL A 448 7.17 -8.60 13.41
CA VAL A 448 7.58 -7.57 14.38
C VAL A 448 6.36 -7.09 15.18
N LEU A 449 6.45 -7.10 16.52
CA LEU A 449 5.51 -6.37 17.37
C LEU A 449 6.11 -5.02 17.74
N TRP A 450 5.43 -3.94 17.38
CA TRP A 450 5.87 -2.57 17.64
C TRP A 450 5.51 -2.11 19.06
N ASP A 451 5.83 -2.96 20.06
CA ASP A 451 5.63 -2.67 21.47
C ASP A 451 6.84 -1.97 22.12
N ASN A 452 6.69 -1.50 23.36
CA ASN A 452 7.75 -0.82 24.11
C ASN A 452 8.84 -1.77 24.64
N LYS A 453 8.64 -3.09 24.56
CA LYS A 453 9.62 -4.12 24.92
C LYS A 453 10.68 -4.29 23.83
N ARG A 454 10.43 -3.77 22.64
CA ARG A 454 11.33 -3.83 21.49
C ARG A 454 12.53 -2.88 21.68
N THR A 455 13.42 -3.23 22.63
CA THR A 455 14.65 -2.50 22.91
C THR A 455 15.82 -3.09 22.14
N ARG A 456 16.88 -2.28 21.88
CA ARG A 456 18.11 -2.80 21.29
C ARG A 456 18.85 -3.69 22.32
N PRO A 457 19.46 -4.80 21.89
CA PRO A 457 20.31 -5.59 22.77
C PRO A 457 21.48 -4.75 23.27
N GLN A 458 21.91 -5.01 24.50
CA GLN A 458 23.03 -4.29 25.12
C GLN A 458 24.39 -4.76 24.60
N GLU A 459 24.48 -6.03 24.17
CA GLU A 459 25.70 -6.65 23.63
C GLU A 459 25.65 -6.72 22.08
N PRO A 460 26.81 -6.77 21.41
CA PRO A 460 26.88 -7.03 19.97
C PRO A 460 26.23 -8.37 19.61
N ILE A 461 25.52 -8.43 18.49
CA ILE A 461 24.73 -9.60 18.09
C ILE A 461 25.59 -10.85 17.92
N LEU A 462 26.80 -10.70 17.37
CA LEU A 462 27.71 -11.83 17.20
C LEU A 462 28.23 -12.39 18.53
N GLU A 463 28.43 -11.55 19.56
CA GLU A 463 28.77 -12.00 20.91
C GLU A 463 27.61 -12.75 21.56
N LEU A 464 26.40 -12.22 21.45
CA LEU A 464 25.19 -12.90 21.88
C LEU A 464 25.09 -14.29 21.22
N ALA A 465 25.34 -14.37 19.91
CA ALA A 465 25.30 -15.63 19.17
C ALA A 465 26.38 -16.62 19.64
N ARG A 466 27.63 -16.17 19.90
CA ARG A 466 28.69 -17.02 20.46
C ARG A 466 28.31 -17.57 21.81
N ARG A 467 27.80 -16.74 22.69
CA ARG A 467 27.30 -17.16 24.01
C ARG A 467 26.19 -18.21 23.86
N ARG A 468 25.17 -17.95 23.04
CA ARG A 468 24.07 -18.91 22.80
C ARG A 468 24.57 -20.23 22.21
N ALA A 469 25.50 -20.19 21.26
CA ALA A 469 26.10 -21.40 20.69
C ALA A 469 26.82 -22.24 21.74
N ALA A 470 27.56 -21.60 22.65
CA ALA A 470 28.25 -22.25 23.74
C ALA A 470 27.26 -22.83 24.77
N ASP A 471 26.27 -22.07 25.21
CA ASP A 471 25.28 -22.47 26.21
C ASP A 471 24.40 -23.64 25.73
N GLN A 472 24.01 -23.64 24.46
CA GLN A 472 23.11 -24.64 23.87
C GLN A 472 23.84 -25.80 23.19
N HIS A 473 25.18 -25.75 23.10
CA HIS A 473 26.03 -26.72 22.40
C HIS A 473 25.56 -26.99 20.96
N GLN A 474 25.10 -25.95 20.25
CA GLN A 474 24.65 -26.04 18.87
C GLN A 474 25.14 -24.87 18.02
N ASP A 475 25.33 -25.12 16.75
CA ASP A 475 25.67 -24.07 15.79
C ASP A 475 24.50 -23.08 15.64
N VAL A 476 24.84 -21.79 15.55
CA VAL A 476 23.89 -20.69 15.45
C VAL A 476 24.10 -19.95 14.13
N LEU A 477 23.03 -19.76 13.38
CA LEU A 477 23.03 -18.92 12.19
C LEU A 477 22.62 -17.49 12.57
N VAL A 478 23.45 -16.52 12.23
CA VAL A 478 23.15 -15.08 12.43
C VAL A 478 22.86 -14.44 11.10
N ILE A 479 21.75 -13.70 11.02
CA ILE A 479 21.34 -12.94 9.83
C ILE A 479 21.26 -11.46 10.21
N LEU A 480 22.06 -10.64 9.53
CA LEU A 480 22.10 -9.19 9.70
C LEU A 480 21.71 -8.50 8.40
N ASN A 481 21.14 -7.30 8.48
CA ASN A 481 20.90 -6.44 7.32
C ASN A 481 22.01 -5.38 7.08
N VAL A 482 23.01 -5.39 7.94
CA VAL A 482 24.24 -4.56 7.81
C VAL A 482 25.44 -5.47 8.03
N ARG A 483 26.46 -5.33 7.18
CA ARG A 483 27.68 -6.13 7.27
C ARG A 483 28.42 -5.88 8.57
N ASP A 484 28.79 -6.96 9.27
CA ASP A 484 29.68 -6.92 10.43
C ASP A 484 31.06 -7.51 10.03
N PRO A 485 32.12 -6.69 9.97
CA PRO A 485 33.43 -7.14 9.54
C PRO A 485 34.17 -7.98 10.61
N SER A 486 33.63 -8.10 11.83
CA SER A 486 34.26 -8.83 12.94
C SER A 486 34.16 -10.36 12.83
N ALA A 487 33.37 -10.87 11.88
CA ALA A 487 33.21 -12.29 11.64
C ALA A 487 33.25 -12.63 10.14
N HIS A 488 33.54 -13.90 9.84
CA HIS A 488 33.53 -14.40 8.47
C HIS A 488 32.09 -14.66 8.02
N GLU A 489 31.64 -13.95 6.96
CA GLU A 489 30.34 -14.20 6.33
C GLU A 489 30.36 -15.48 5.50
N ILE A 490 29.32 -16.31 5.63
CA ILE A 490 29.15 -17.52 4.80
C ILE A 490 28.43 -17.23 3.49
N ALA A 491 27.61 -16.18 3.45
CA ALA A 491 26.93 -15.68 2.26
C ALA A 491 26.47 -14.23 2.47
N SER A 492 26.33 -13.50 1.36
CA SER A 492 25.68 -12.17 1.37
C SER A 492 24.81 -12.00 0.15
N PHE A 493 23.69 -11.28 0.33
CA PHE A 493 22.68 -10.98 -0.66
C PHE A 493 22.45 -9.48 -0.65
N GLN A 494 22.79 -8.80 -1.73
CA GLN A 494 22.87 -7.35 -1.78
C GLN A 494 22.36 -6.81 -3.10
N GLY A 495 21.91 -5.55 -3.07
CA GLY A 495 21.48 -4.84 -4.27
C GLY A 495 19.97 -4.80 -4.44
N SER A 496 19.21 -5.09 -3.38
CA SER A 496 17.74 -5.00 -3.40
C SER A 496 17.25 -3.58 -3.67
N ILE A 497 16.04 -3.47 -4.25
CA ILE A 497 15.34 -2.19 -4.42
C ILE A 497 15.07 -1.55 -3.05
N VAL A 498 14.69 -2.34 -2.06
CA VAL A 498 14.55 -1.93 -0.66
C VAL A 498 15.89 -2.14 0.05
N GLY A 499 16.80 -1.18 -0.02
CA GLY A 499 18.19 -1.33 0.44
C GLY A 499 18.37 -1.70 1.93
N SER A 500 17.31 -1.69 2.74
CA SER A 500 17.36 -2.21 4.11
C SER A 500 17.08 -3.73 4.18
N GLU A 501 16.82 -4.38 3.08
CA GLU A 501 16.59 -5.82 2.94
C GLU A 501 17.67 -6.50 2.09
N ASP A 502 18.91 -6.03 2.27
CA ASP A 502 20.13 -6.75 1.97
C ASP A 502 20.50 -7.60 3.19
N TYR A 503 21.13 -8.77 3.01
CA TYR A 503 21.38 -9.71 4.10
C TYR A 503 22.81 -10.26 4.08
N TYR A 504 23.37 -10.41 5.29
CA TYR A 504 24.70 -10.97 5.56
C TYR A 504 24.53 -12.11 6.56
N LEU A 505 25.00 -13.29 6.20
CA LEU A 505 24.82 -14.53 6.94
C LEU A 505 26.15 -14.97 7.58
N TYR A 506 26.10 -15.26 8.87
CA TYR A 506 27.27 -15.70 9.66
C TYR A 506 26.94 -17.00 10.37
N LEU A 507 27.83 -17.99 10.26
CA LEU A 507 27.71 -19.25 10.99
C LEU A 507 28.63 -19.23 12.21
N ILE A 508 28.03 -19.28 13.39
CA ILE A 508 28.74 -19.41 14.66
C ILE A 508 28.73 -20.87 15.05
N GLN A 509 29.89 -21.50 14.93
CA GLN A 509 30.06 -22.91 15.28
C GLN A 509 30.29 -23.08 16.78
N THR A 510 29.72 -24.12 17.35
CA THR A 510 30.01 -24.57 18.70
C THR A 510 31.44 -25.12 18.75
N GLU A 511 32.23 -24.69 19.73
CA GLU A 511 33.52 -25.33 19.99
C GLU A 511 33.28 -26.80 20.36
N LYS A 512 33.73 -27.73 19.52
CA LYS A 512 33.74 -29.16 19.90
C LYS A 512 34.58 -29.30 21.15
N PRO A 513 34.09 -29.99 22.18
CA PRO A 513 34.92 -30.27 23.35
C PRO A 513 36.18 -30.94 22.85
N LYS A 514 37.34 -30.33 23.16
CA LYS A 514 38.64 -30.95 22.90
C LYS A 514 38.58 -32.35 23.55
N THR A 515 38.49 -33.38 22.73
CA THR A 515 38.71 -34.75 23.20
C THR A 515 40.10 -34.76 23.86
N SER A 516 40.15 -34.83 25.16
CA SER A 516 41.38 -35.01 25.88
C SER A 516 42.05 -36.27 25.32
N SER A 517 43.13 -36.08 24.57
CA SER A 517 44.02 -37.14 24.16
C SER A 517 44.41 -37.88 25.46
N SER A 518 43.87 -39.08 25.63
CA SER A 518 44.26 -39.97 26.72
C SER A 518 45.81 -40.02 26.73
N SER A 519 46.37 -39.41 27.74
CA SER A 519 47.79 -39.56 28.07
C SER A 519 48.10 -41.05 28.09
N GLY A 520 48.92 -41.48 27.12
CA GLY A 520 49.46 -42.83 27.08
C GLY A 520 50.14 -43.14 28.42
N ARG A 521 49.65 -44.15 29.09
CA ARG A 521 50.40 -44.75 30.20
C ARG A 521 51.74 -45.23 29.63
N PRO A 522 52.86 -44.96 30.31
CA PRO A 522 54.15 -45.52 29.88
C PRO A 522 54.09 -47.04 30.09
N ILE A 523 54.37 -47.78 29.04
CA ILE A 523 54.59 -49.24 29.11
C ILE A 523 55.90 -49.45 29.87
N VAL A 524 55.82 -49.98 31.10
CA VAL A 524 57.00 -50.47 31.87
C VAL A 524 57.44 -51.80 31.22
N PRO A 525 58.72 -51.97 30.83
CA PRO A 525 59.21 -53.21 30.30
C PRO A 525 59.40 -54.21 31.45
N LEU A 526 58.77 -55.38 31.38
CA LEU A 526 59.03 -56.54 32.23
C LEU A 526 60.45 -57.06 31.94
N SER A 527 61.34 -56.91 32.92
CA SER A 527 62.66 -57.56 32.97
C SER A 527 62.46 -59.05 33.30
N LEU A 528 62.79 -59.92 32.37
CA LEU A 528 63.07 -61.34 32.64
C LEU A 528 64.47 -61.44 33.25
N GLY A 529 64.58 -61.87 34.41
CA GLY A 529 65.84 -62.30 35.04
C GLY A 529 65.72 -63.78 35.41
N PRO A 530 66.91 -64.41 35.68
CA PRO A 530 67.37 -65.68 35.10
C PRO A 530 66.67 -66.92 35.57
#